data_5f18d0b1d687203e5e91e9191d997088
#
_entry.id   5f18d0b1d687203e5e91e9191d997088
#
_cell.length_a   1.000
_cell.length_b   1.000
_cell.length_c   1.000
_cell.angle_alpha   90.00
_cell.angle_beta   90.00
_cell.angle_gamma   90.00
#
_symmetry.space_group_name_H-M   'P 1'
#
loop_
_entity.id
_entity.type
_entity.pdbx_description
1 polymer ?
#
loop_
_entity_poly.entity_id
_entity_poly.type
_entity_poly.pdbx_seq_one_letter_code
_entity_poly.pdbx_strand_id
1 'polypeptide(L)'
;MLFRSEEQGVYNSGLYAQNNISVNAGMYSFPLMMPTDGFVSRGFDAERKHFGVDIAGKTGSAVLAAADGNVVFAGWTYDDGYLMIISHQQGYVTAYKHNQALLKTTGTNIKRGDVIALLGNTGKTSSGPHLHFELWKDGVVLNPDSYLLTTQ
;
A
#
# COMPACT_ATOMS: atom_id res chain seq x y z
N MET A 1 -1.35 -7.20 -14.04
CA MET A 1 0.07 -7.01 -13.73
C MET A 1 0.42 -7.66 -12.40
N LEU A 2 1.57 -8.29 -12.33
CA LEU A 2 2.12 -8.87 -11.11
C LEU A 2 3.18 -7.94 -10.52
N PHE A 3 3.53 -8.14 -9.27
CA PHE A 3 4.67 -7.47 -8.66
C PHE A 3 5.95 -7.76 -9.44
N ARG A 4 6.90 -6.82 -9.42
CA ARG A 4 8.26 -7.08 -9.89
C ARG A 4 8.90 -8.18 -9.04
N SER A 5 9.98 -8.80 -9.54
CA SER A 5 10.56 -10.00 -8.92
C SER A 5 10.88 -9.83 -7.44
N GLU A 6 11.45 -8.68 -7.03
CA GLU A 6 11.78 -8.41 -5.63
C GLU A 6 10.52 -8.28 -4.76
N GLU A 7 9.47 -7.66 -5.31
CA GLU A 7 8.20 -7.47 -4.62
C GLU A 7 7.41 -8.76 -4.53
N GLN A 8 7.53 -9.62 -5.54
CA GLN A 8 6.83 -10.89 -5.57
C GLN A 8 7.25 -11.79 -4.41
N GLY A 9 8.54 -11.81 -4.06
CA GLY A 9 9.02 -12.58 -2.92
C GLY A 9 8.42 -12.07 -1.61
N VAL A 10 8.33 -10.75 -1.44
CA VAL A 10 7.73 -10.13 -0.25
C VAL A 10 6.24 -10.43 -0.20
N TYR A 11 5.55 -10.30 -1.33
CA TYR A 11 4.12 -10.62 -1.42
C TYR A 11 3.87 -12.07 -0.99
N ASN A 12 4.63 -13.02 -1.51
CA ASN A 12 4.48 -14.44 -1.19
C ASN A 12 4.69 -14.69 0.30
N SER A 13 5.65 -14.02 0.92
CA SER A 13 5.88 -14.13 2.37
C SER A 13 4.68 -13.63 3.17
N GLY A 14 4.09 -12.51 2.74
CA GLY A 14 2.90 -11.97 3.36
C GLY A 14 1.71 -12.90 3.23
N LEU A 15 1.56 -13.52 2.06
CA LEU A 15 0.48 -14.45 1.79
C LEU A 15 0.57 -15.68 2.70
N TYR A 16 1.77 -16.20 2.93
CA TYR A 16 1.98 -17.30 3.89
C TYR A 16 1.53 -16.94 5.29
N ALA A 17 1.87 -15.76 5.75
CA ALA A 17 1.45 -15.29 7.06
C ALA A 17 -0.07 -15.22 7.17
N GLN A 18 -0.74 -14.82 6.10
CA GLN A 18 -2.20 -14.70 6.07
C GLN A 18 -2.92 -16.05 6.08
N ASN A 19 -2.32 -17.06 5.47
CA ASN A 19 -2.96 -18.39 5.34
C ASN A 19 -3.24 -19.08 6.68
N ASN A 20 -2.61 -18.61 7.75
CA ASN A 20 -2.83 -19.17 9.09
C ASN A 20 -3.97 -18.49 9.83
N ILE A 21 -4.59 -17.49 9.23
CA ILE A 21 -5.67 -16.75 9.83
C ILE A 21 -6.98 -17.34 9.37
N SER A 22 -7.72 -17.92 10.31
CA SER A 22 -9.05 -18.44 10.04
C SER A 22 -10.00 -17.29 9.76
N VAL A 23 -10.60 -17.28 8.60
CA VAL A 23 -11.41 -16.15 8.18
C VAL A 23 -12.81 -16.57 7.76
N ASN A 24 -13.78 -16.10 8.46
CA ASN A 24 -15.17 -16.11 8.04
C ASN A 24 -15.47 -14.99 7.07
N ALA A 25 -14.59 -14.73 6.15
CA ALA A 25 -14.57 -13.37 5.71
C ALA A 25 -14.82 -13.17 4.24
N GLY A 26 -15.16 -14.21 3.52
CA GLY A 26 -15.55 -14.05 2.13
C GLY A 26 -16.78 -13.18 1.93
N MET A 27 -17.45 -12.82 3.02
CA MET A 27 -18.71 -12.09 2.96
C MET A 27 -18.58 -10.59 3.17
N TYR A 28 -17.40 -10.11 3.56
CA TYR A 28 -17.21 -8.71 3.90
C TYR A 28 -16.30 -8.03 2.90
N SER A 29 -16.72 -6.86 2.45
CA SER A 29 -15.80 -5.99 1.74
C SER A 29 -14.61 -5.71 2.66
N PHE A 30 -13.43 -5.60 2.07
CA PHE A 30 -12.22 -5.25 2.79
C PHE A 30 -12.12 -3.72 2.80
N PRO A 31 -12.65 -3.05 3.82
CA PRO A 31 -12.68 -1.60 3.81
C PRO A 31 -11.29 -1.03 4.08
N LEU A 32 -10.90 -0.09 3.26
CA LEU A 32 -9.62 0.60 3.39
C LEU A 32 -9.86 2.03 3.82
N MET A 33 -9.10 2.47 4.81
CA MET A 33 -9.00 3.88 5.17
C MET A 33 -8.13 4.61 4.15
N MET A 34 -8.45 5.87 3.83
CA MET A 34 -7.57 6.68 3.00
C MET A 34 -6.19 6.78 3.67
N PRO A 35 -5.12 6.43 2.96
CA PRO A 35 -3.80 6.31 3.58
C PRO A 35 -3.08 7.64 3.81
N THR A 36 -3.61 8.74 3.33
CA THR A 36 -3.07 10.07 3.62
C THR A 36 -4.11 11.14 3.31
N ASP A 37 -3.92 12.33 3.89
CA ASP A 37 -4.69 13.51 3.51
C ASP A 37 -4.19 14.00 2.16
N GLY A 38 -5.14 14.40 1.32
CA GLY A 38 -4.82 14.86 -0.02
C GLY A 38 -5.95 14.54 -0.97
N PHE A 39 -5.68 14.69 -2.25
CA PHE A 39 -6.68 14.37 -3.27
C PHE A 39 -6.07 13.42 -4.31
N VAL A 40 -6.90 12.57 -4.86
CA VAL A 40 -6.47 11.65 -5.92
C VAL A 40 -6.14 12.48 -7.17
N SER A 41 -4.87 12.54 -7.50
CA SER A 41 -4.39 13.28 -8.67
C SER A 41 -4.33 12.40 -9.91
N ARG A 42 -4.22 11.09 -9.73
CA ARG A 42 -4.23 10.12 -10.83
C ARG A 42 -4.85 8.82 -10.34
N GLY A 43 -5.92 8.40 -11.00
CA GLY A 43 -6.64 7.18 -10.68
C GLY A 43 -5.99 5.92 -11.24
N PHE A 44 -6.51 4.79 -10.82
CA PHE A 44 -6.14 3.50 -11.37
C PHE A 44 -6.51 3.46 -12.86
N ASP A 45 -5.56 3.04 -13.71
CA ASP A 45 -5.76 2.98 -15.15
C ASP A 45 -4.89 1.86 -15.73
N ALA A 46 -5.47 0.67 -15.85
CA ALA A 46 -4.75 -0.49 -16.32
C ALA A 46 -4.28 -0.34 -17.77
N GLU A 47 -5.03 0.37 -18.61
CA GLU A 47 -4.65 0.58 -20.01
C GLU A 47 -3.39 1.42 -20.13
N ARG A 48 -3.23 2.41 -19.25
CA ARG A 48 -2.03 3.25 -19.18
C ARG A 48 -0.99 2.71 -18.21
N LYS A 49 -1.17 1.48 -17.72
CA LYS A 49 -0.26 0.81 -16.79
C LYS A 49 -0.05 1.58 -15.49
N HIS A 50 -1.09 2.27 -15.03
CA HIS A 50 -1.10 2.89 -13.72
C HIS A 50 -1.88 1.99 -12.76
N PHE A 51 -1.18 1.19 -11.98
CA PHE A 51 -1.74 0.10 -11.19
C PHE A 51 -1.94 0.46 -9.72
N GLY A 52 -2.27 1.70 -9.47
CA GLY A 52 -2.57 2.21 -8.15
C GLY A 52 -3.25 3.55 -8.27
N VAL A 53 -3.37 4.24 -7.15
CA VAL A 53 -3.86 5.62 -7.13
C VAL A 53 -2.76 6.52 -6.60
N ASP A 54 -2.60 7.69 -7.20
CA ASP A 54 -1.71 8.71 -6.71
C ASP A 54 -2.51 9.73 -5.91
N ILE A 55 -2.08 9.98 -4.70
CA ILE A 55 -2.70 10.95 -3.80
C ILE A 55 -1.71 12.08 -3.61
N ALA A 56 -2.01 13.23 -4.22
CA ALA A 56 -1.17 14.41 -4.10
C ALA A 56 -1.28 14.97 -2.69
N GLY A 57 -0.14 15.32 -2.12
CA GLY A 57 -0.08 15.82 -0.77
C GLY A 57 1.21 16.60 -0.53
N LYS A 58 1.37 17.03 0.71
CA LYS A 58 2.52 17.79 1.14
C LYS A 58 3.63 16.84 1.57
N THR A 59 4.85 17.10 1.13
CA THR A 59 6.03 16.35 1.62
C THR A 59 6.06 16.38 3.15
N GLY A 60 6.22 15.23 3.76
CA GLY A 60 6.23 15.09 5.21
C GLY A 60 4.88 14.81 5.84
N SER A 61 3.79 14.83 5.06
CA SER A 61 2.46 14.45 5.58
C SER A 61 2.46 13.01 6.05
N ALA A 62 1.66 12.72 7.06
CA ALA A 62 1.54 11.36 7.58
C ALA A 62 0.95 10.41 6.54
N VAL A 63 1.57 9.26 6.38
CA VAL A 63 1.02 8.14 5.64
C VAL A 63 0.53 7.12 6.66
N LEU A 64 -0.73 6.71 6.53
CA LEU A 64 -1.42 5.87 7.50
C LEU A 64 -1.64 4.48 6.92
N ALA A 65 -1.57 3.47 7.77
CA ALA A 65 -1.94 2.12 7.38
C ALA A 65 -3.42 2.08 7.02
N ALA A 66 -3.72 1.59 5.82
CA ALA A 66 -5.09 1.55 5.32
C ALA A 66 -5.96 0.53 6.04
N ALA A 67 -5.36 -0.48 6.65
CA ALA A 67 -6.04 -1.54 7.41
C ALA A 67 -5.05 -2.20 8.36
N ASP A 68 -5.58 -3.01 9.29
CA ASP A 68 -4.76 -3.81 10.19
C ASP A 68 -3.90 -4.80 9.40
N GLY A 69 -2.68 -5.02 9.83
CA GLY A 69 -1.81 -5.97 9.16
C GLY A 69 -0.44 -6.09 9.78
N ASN A 70 0.49 -6.56 8.97
CA ASN A 70 1.87 -6.77 9.36
C ASN A 70 2.79 -6.26 8.26
N VAL A 71 3.82 -5.51 8.64
CA VAL A 71 4.80 -5.00 7.68
C VAL A 71 5.64 -6.16 7.17
N VAL A 72 5.54 -6.46 5.88
CA VAL A 72 6.31 -7.54 5.26
C VAL A 72 7.52 -7.03 4.49
N PHE A 73 7.55 -5.75 4.16
CA PHE A 73 8.71 -5.09 3.57
C PHE A 73 8.72 -3.61 3.95
N ALA A 74 9.88 -3.10 4.35
CA ALA A 74 10.12 -1.67 4.56
C ALA A 74 11.56 -1.38 4.17
N GLY A 75 11.75 -0.64 3.07
CA GLY A 75 13.09 -0.37 2.57
C GLY A 75 13.11 0.46 1.29
N TRP A 76 14.30 0.65 0.78
CA TRP A 76 14.55 1.44 -0.42
C TRP A 76 14.55 0.54 -1.66
N THR A 77 13.86 1.00 -2.71
CA THR A 77 13.98 0.43 -4.04
C THR A 77 14.30 1.55 -5.04
N TYR A 78 14.98 1.20 -6.11
CA TYR A 78 15.41 2.20 -7.09
C TYR A 78 14.22 2.91 -7.75
N ASP A 79 13.22 2.14 -8.18
CA ASP A 79 12.07 2.71 -8.88
C ASP A 79 11.09 3.43 -7.96
N ASP A 80 10.83 2.83 -6.80
CA ASP A 80 9.74 3.28 -5.92
C ASP A 80 10.20 4.12 -4.74
N GLY A 81 11.53 4.24 -4.55
CA GLY A 81 12.08 4.95 -3.40
C GLY A 81 11.83 4.17 -2.12
N TYR A 82 11.49 4.86 -1.05
CA TYR A 82 11.11 4.22 0.19
C TYR A 82 9.74 3.59 0.05
N LEU A 83 9.73 2.26 0.11
CA LEU A 83 8.56 1.42 -0.12
C LEU A 83 8.20 0.70 1.15
N MET A 84 6.91 0.70 1.50
CA MET A 84 6.37 -0.18 2.54
C MET A 84 5.29 -1.06 1.96
N ILE A 85 5.32 -2.34 2.33
CA ILE A 85 4.30 -3.32 1.94
C ILE A 85 3.74 -3.92 3.22
N ILE A 86 2.42 -3.90 3.34
CA ILE A 86 1.68 -4.44 4.50
C ILE A 86 0.80 -5.58 4.03
N SER A 87 0.90 -6.71 4.71
CA SER A 87 0.05 -7.88 4.51
C SER A 87 -1.15 -7.80 5.44
N HIS A 88 -2.32 -8.03 4.88
CA HIS A 88 -3.60 -8.02 5.60
C HIS A 88 -4.24 -9.40 5.53
N GLN A 89 -5.44 -9.53 6.09
CA GLN A 89 -6.19 -10.77 6.03
C GLN A 89 -6.67 -11.09 4.61
N GLN A 90 -6.96 -12.34 4.34
CA GLN A 90 -7.60 -12.83 3.11
C GLN A 90 -6.78 -12.61 1.83
N GLY A 91 -5.46 -12.57 1.95
CA GLY A 91 -4.59 -12.39 0.79
C GLY A 91 -4.50 -10.97 0.27
N TYR A 92 -5.04 -10.00 0.99
CA TYR A 92 -4.88 -8.58 0.65
C TYR A 92 -3.52 -8.07 1.07
N VAL A 93 -2.96 -7.21 0.22
CA VAL A 93 -1.67 -6.55 0.45
C VAL A 93 -1.81 -5.11 -0.02
N THR A 94 -1.27 -4.17 0.75
CA THR A 94 -1.19 -2.77 0.34
C THR A 94 0.26 -2.34 0.21
N ALA A 95 0.53 -1.48 -0.76
CA ALA A 95 1.87 -0.94 -1.00
C ALA A 95 1.83 0.58 -1.01
N TYR A 96 2.83 1.19 -0.40
CA TYR A 96 2.95 2.63 -0.19
C TYR A 96 4.30 3.06 -0.71
N LYS A 97 4.31 3.81 -1.82
CA LYS A 97 5.54 4.12 -2.58
C LYS A 97 5.88 5.60 -2.53
N HIS A 98 7.16 5.88 -2.77
CA HIS A 98 7.73 7.23 -2.90
C HIS A 98 7.79 8.02 -1.59
N ASN A 99 7.79 7.32 -0.46
CA ASN A 99 7.85 7.96 0.85
C ASN A 99 9.17 8.69 1.07
N GLN A 100 9.13 9.73 1.89
CA GLN A 100 10.31 10.44 2.35
C GLN A 100 11.04 9.65 3.44
N ALA A 101 10.29 8.99 4.29
CA ALA A 101 10.81 8.20 5.41
C ALA A 101 9.84 7.09 5.77
N LEU A 102 10.36 5.99 6.28
CA LEU A 102 9.58 4.88 6.81
C LEU A 102 9.69 4.90 8.33
N LEU A 103 8.54 4.78 9.02
CA LEU A 103 8.47 4.89 10.48
C LEU A 103 8.26 3.54 11.17
N LYS A 104 8.12 2.47 10.40
CA LYS A 104 7.96 1.11 10.91
C LYS A 104 8.91 0.19 10.17
N THR A 105 9.31 -0.88 10.83
CA THR A 105 10.23 -1.87 10.27
C THR A 105 9.50 -3.16 9.91
N THR A 106 10.12 -3.96 9.08
CA THR A 106 9.62 -5.29 8.69
C THR A 106 9.34 -6.12 9.95
N GLY A 107 8.18 -6.78 9.98
CA GLY A 107 7.76 -7.60 11.11
C GLY A 107 6.85 -6.89 12.10
N THR A 108 6.71 -5.57 11.99
CA THR A 108 5.87 -4.80 12.93
C THR A 108 4.38 -5.08 12.68
N ASN A 109 3.64 -5.35 13.74
CA ASN A 109 2.18 -5.40 13.68
C ASN A 109 1.62 -3.99 13.62
N ILE A 110 0.67 -3.79 12.72
CA ILE A 110 0.13 -2.48 12.38
C ILE A 110 -1.37 -2.49 12.61
N LYS A 111 -1.87 -1.40 13.18
CA LYS A 111 -3.29 -1.12 13.28
C LYS A 111 -3.68 -0.10 12.22
N ARG A 112 -4.86 -0.26 11.67
CA ARG A 112 -5.46 0.72 10.77
C ARG A 112 -5.35 2.11 11.36
N GLY A 113 -4.84 3.06 10.57
CA GLY A 113 -4.65 4.43 11.02
C GLY A 113 -3.31 4.72 11.70
N ASP A 114 -2.49 3.72 11.96
CA ASP A 114 -1.13 3.96 12.47
C ASP A 114 -0.32 4.75 11.45
N VAL A 115 0.48 5.70 11.91
CA VAL A 115 1.40 6.43 11.05
C VAL A 115 2.57 5.50 10.72
N ILE A 116 2.71 5.15 9.45
CA ILE A 116 3.70 4.17 8.99
C ILE A 116 4.85 4.79 8.20
N ALA A 117 4.63 5.98 7.63
CA ALA A 117 5.61 6.63 6.77
C ALA A 117 5.29 8.11 6.64
N LEU A 118 6.17 8.85 5.98
CA LEU A 118 5.95 10.25 5.63
C LEU A 118 5.95 10.38 4.11
N LEU A 119 4.97 11.10 3.60
CA LEU A 119 4.78 11.33 2.17
C LEU A 119 6.00 12.04 1.58
N GLY A 120 6.42 11.59 0.41
CA GLY A 120 7.59 12.15 -0.24
C GLY A 120 7.51 12.19 -1.75
N ASN A 121 8.67 12.09 -2.36
CA ASN A 121 8.84 12.16 -3.80
C ASN A 121 10.08 11.35 -4.20
N THR A 122 10.31 10.23 -3.52
CA THR A 122 11.52 9.42 -3.71
C THR A 122 11.31 8.34 -4.76
N GLY A 123 12.42 7.90 -5.35
CA GLY A 123 12.43 6.89 -6.38
C GLY A 123 12.40 7.46 -7.79
N LYS A 124 12.92 6.67 -8.73
CA LYS A 124 13.08 7.10 -10.12
C LYS A 124 11.74 7.42 -10.80
N THR A 125 10.67 6.71 -10.43
CA THR A 125 9.39 6.85 -11.11
C THR A 125 8.50 7.95 -10.53
N SER A 126 8.95 8.64 -9.49
CA SER A 126 8.17 9.74 -8.90
C SER A 126 8.44 11.06 -9.62
N SER A 127 7.40 11.84 -9.82
CA SER A 127 7.48 13.17 -10.43
C SER A 127 6.58 14.16 -9.69
N GLY A 128 7.01 14.52 -8.49
CA GLY A 128 6.29 15.44 -7.62
C GLY A 128 5.75 14.74 -6.37
N PRO A 129 5.52 15.49 -5.29
CA PRO A 129 5.11 14.92 -4.02
C PRO A 129 3.73 14.25 -4.10
N HIS A 130 3.71 12.96 -3.86
CA HIS A 130 2.47 12.18 -3.81
C HIS A 130 2.73 10.84 -3.13
N LEU A 131 1.67 10.21 -2.66
CA LEU A 131 1.70 8.81 -2.27
C LEU A 131 1.15 7.99 -3.44
N HIS A 132 1.91 7.00 -3.89
CA HIS A 132 1.39 5.98 -4.81
C HIS A 132 0.96 4.80 -3.97
N PHE A 133 -0.34 4.49 -4.00
CA PHE A 133 -0.96 3.47 -3.18
C PHE A 133 -1.52 2.36 -4.05
N GLU A 134 -1.15 1.11 -3.73
CA GLU A 134 -1.63 -0.07 -4.45
C GLU A 134 -2.34 -1.03 -3.52
N LEU A 135 -3.36 -1.70 -4.05
CA LEU A 135 -4.06 -2.79 -3.40
C LEU A 135 -3.94 -4.04 -4.26
N TRP A 136 -3.51 -5.12 -3.63
CA TRP A 136 -3.33 -6.42 -4.27
C TRP A 136 -4.13 -7.46 -3.53
N LYS A 137 -4.66 -8.45 -4.26
CA LYS A 137 -5.30 -9.63 -3.68
C LYS A 137 -4.81 -10.87 -4.42
N ASP A 138 -4.25 -11.82 -3.67
CA ASP A 138 -3.76 -13.10 -4.21
C ASP A 138 -2.85 -12.91 -5.44
N GLY A 139 -1.98 -11.91 -5.39
CA GLY A 139 -1.00 -11.62 -6.44
C GLY A 139 -1.51 -10.81 -7.60
N VAL A 140 -2.75 -10.33 -7.55
CA VAL A 140 -3.36 -9.55 -8.62
C VAL A 140 -3.68 -8.15 -8.11
N VAL A 141 -3.27 -7.14 -8.87
CA VAL A 141 -3.54 -5.74 -8.51
C VAL A 141 -5.02 -5.41 -8.74
N LEU A 142 -5.59 -4.67 -7.80
CA LEU A 142 -6.98 -4.22 -7.84
C LEU A 142 -7.04 -2.70 -7.90
N ASN A 143 -8.16 -2.19 -8.43
CA ASN A 143 -8.46 -0.77 -8.31
C ASN A 143 -8.87 -0.47 -6.86
N PRO A 144 -8.13 0.36 -6.12
CA PRO A 144 -8.45 0.61 -4.72
C PRO A 144 -9.74 1.38 -4.49
N ASP A 145 -10.24 2.10 -5.50
CA ASP A 145 -11.39 3.00 -5.33
C ASP A 145 -12.62 2.33 -4.72
N SER A 146 -12.88 1.08 -5.10
CA SER A 146 -14.03 0.34 -4.59
C SER A 146 -13.90 -0.04 -3.13
N TYR A 147 -12.72 0.08 -2.56
CA TYR A 147 -12.40 -0.35 -1.20
C TYR A 147 -12.12 0.81 -0.26
N LEU A 148 -11.77 1.98 -0.81
CA LEU A 148 -11.42 3.14 0.01
C LEU A 148 -12.68 3.77 0.60
N LEU A 149 -12.68 3.91 1.92
CA LEU A 149 -13.72 4.63 2.62
C LEU A 149 -13.43 6.12 2.51
N THR A 150 -14.39 6.85 1.98
CA THR A 150 -14.30 8.31 1.95
C THR A 150 -14.84 8.86 3.26
N THR A 151 -14.05 9.67 3.94
CA THR A 151 -14.54 10.44 5.08
C THR A 151 -15.36 11.59 4.56
N GLN A 152 -16.53 11.71 5.11
CA GLN A 152 -17.43 12.82 4.81
C GLN A 152 -17.15 13.99 5.76
#